data_1c35a26fdb8ebdab9f5e484d41949d14
#
_entry.id   1c35a26fdb8ebdab9f5e484d41949d14
#
_cell.length_a   1.000
_cell.length_b   1.000
_cell.length_c   1.000
_cell.angle_alpha   90.00
_cell.angle_beta   90.00
_cell.angle_gamma   90.00
#
_symmetry.space_group_name_H-M   'P 1'
#
loop_
_entity.id
_entity.type
_entity.pdbx_description
1 polymer ?
#
loop_
_entity_poly.entity_id
_entity_poly.type
_entity_poly.pdbx_seq_one_letter_code
_entity_poly.pdbx_strand_id
1 'polypeptide(L)'
;MKNHQNRTLGAFEKTFWLLDQIDSKDFVIAGEIEGRETEAAWQLAIRKVQERHPNLSVKIVMDAFHRPVLEHVPDMRFPVRVLNVADDYRWEQEVEKELATRFNTETGPLARAVLIQKPKSTVLLVAASHTIADGTSATYLIRDILNAVTGEVLEPMLPQRPNDEEVGFPEDIAIAGTNQVTSPANHFKTVSPKVFTHRFDWETTQVVIEKSRLESTTVHGVLCAAVLIASRKMRAEWADKKIEMISPICTRRALKLDDNYGLNITTHPVYFEEEQHLSFWDLARLAKAGLEGTNTVEHVKNYIGFFRDITFNSADIQQMIEVLKQAFNHEIMVTNLGRAKFRTNYGNLKLKSL
;
A
#
# COMPACT_ATOMS: atom_id res chain seq x y z
N MET A 1 32.66 -2.57 -5.13
CA MET A 1 31.35 -2.49 -4.42
C MET A 1 30.35 -3.25 -5.26
N LYS A 2 29.69 -4.31 -4.72
CA LYS A 2 28.63 -5.01 -5.45
C LYS A 2 27.48 -4.02 -5.65
N ASN A 3 27.01 -3.87 -6.87
CA ASN A 3 25.90 -2.98 -7.23
C ASN A 3 24.61 -3.57 -6.60
N HIS A 4 24.32 -3.23 -5.35
CA HIS A 4 23.17 -3.73 -4.58
C HIS A 4 21.83 -3.11 -5.02
N GLN A 5 21.79 -2.48 -6.20
CA GLN A 5 20.61 -1.79 -6.70
C GLN A 5 19.62 -2.71 -7.43
N ASN A 6 20.10 -3.83 -8.00
CA ASN A 6 19.25 -4.81 -8.67
C ASN A 6 19.08 -6.04 -7.79
N ARG A 7 17.83 -6.48 -7.60
CA ARG A 7 17.50 -7.70 -6.82
C ARG A 7 16.26 -8.40 -7.35
N THR A 8 16.16 -9.69 -7.10
CA THR A 8 14.93 -10.43 -7.38
C THR A 8 13.79 -9.92 -6.51
N LEU A 9 12.55 -10.08 -6.97
CA LEU A 9 11.37 -9.82 -6.15
C LEU A 9 11.30 -10.84 -5.02
N GLY A 10 10.96 -10.38 -3.82
CA GLY A 10 10.52 -11.26 -2.75
C GLY A 10 9.17 -11.92 -3.09
N ALA A 11 8.82 -12.99 -2.39
CA ALA A 11 7.62 -13.78 -2.68
C ALA A 11 6.34 -12.92 -2.68
N PHE A 12 6.21 -12.01 -1.71
CA PHE A 12 5.02 -11.17 -1.62
C PHE A 12 5.03 -10.02 -2.65
N GLU A 13 6.20 -9.48 -2.99
CA GLU A 13 6.35 -8.54 -4.10
C GLU A 13 6.00 -9.21 -5.44
N LYS A 14 6.48 -10.45 -5.67
CA LYS A 14 6.15 -11.26 -6.84
C LYS A 14 4.66 -11.59 -6.91
N THR A 15 4.02 -11.80 -5.76
CA THR A 15 2.56 -11.99 -5.67
C THR A 15 1.81 -10.79 -6.21
N PHE A 16 2.14 -9.57 -5.79
CA PHE A 16 1.50 -8.36 -6.30
C PHE A 16 1.80 -8.13 -7.78
N TRP A 17 3.04 -8.37 -8.21
CA TRP A 17 3.39 -8.29 -9.63
C TRP A 17 2.59 -9.26 -10.49
N LEU A 18 2.34 -10.49 -10.03
CA LEU A 18 1.51 -11.48 -10.72
C LEU A 18 0.04 -11.07 -10.75
N LEU A 19 -0.52 -10.62 -9.63
CA LEU A 19 -1.91 -10.19 -9.53
C LEU A 19 -2.18 -8.94 -10.36
N ASP A 20 -1.24 -8.03 -10.43
CA ASP A 20 -1.32 -6.82 -11.25
C ASP A 20 -1.49 -7.12 -12.74
N GLN A 21 -1.13 -8.33 -13.18
CA GLN A 21 -1.30 -8.72 -14.58
C GLN A 21 -2.77 -9.02 -14.93
N ILE A 22 -3.62 -9.17 -13.91
CA ILE A 22 -5.04 -9.47 -14.09
C ILE A 22 -5.89 -8.27 -13.74
N ASP A 23 -5.62 -7.72 -12.55
CA ASP A 23 -6.37 -6.63 -11.96
C ASP A 23 -5.42 -5.73 -11.17
N SER A 24 -5.49 -4.41 -11.39
CA SER A 24 -4.58 -3.48 -10.73
C SER A 24 -4.64 -3.62 -9.21
N LYS A 25 -3.47 -3.77 -8.61
CA LYS A 25 -3.26 -3.73 -7.16
C LYS A 25 -2.58 -2.42 -6.74
N ASP A 26 -2.67 -1.41 -7.59
CA ASP A 26 -2.14 -0.09 -7.31
C ASP A 26 -2.97 0.60 -6.22
N PHE A 27 -2.36 1.51 -5.50
CA PHE A 27 -3.02 2.28 -4.47
C PHE A 27 -2.64 3.76 -4.54
N VAL A 28 -3.43 4.60 -3.88
CA VAL A 28 -3.19 6.04 -3.78
C VAL A 28 -3.31 6.47 -2.33
N ILE A 29 -2.36 7.27 -1.87
CA ILE A 29 -2.44 8.02 -0.61
C ILE A 29 -2.57 9.51 -0.94
N ALA A 30 -3.51 10.19 -0.29
CA ALA A 30 -3.77 11.61 -0.44
C ALA A 30 -3.33 12.37 0.81
N GLY A 31 -2.50 13.39 0.64
CA GLY A 31 -2.16 14.35 1.71
C GLY A 31 -2.85 15.68 1.44
N GLU A 32 -3.76 16.10 2.31
CA GLU A 32 -4.34 17.45 2.25
C GLU A 32 -3.49 18.43 3.04
N ILE A 33 -3.05 19.49 2.38
CA ILE A 33 -2.06 20.45 2.89
C ILE A 33 -2.66 21.86 2.81
N GLU A 34 -2.75 22.53 3.93
CA GLU A 34 -3.02 23.97 3.98
C GLU A 34 -1.74 24.71 3.58
N GLY A 35 -1.87 25.69 2.68
CA GLY A 35 -0.75 26.44 2.12
C GLY A 35 -0.39 25.97 0.71
N ARG A 36 0.51 26.75 0.08
CA ARG A 36 0.98 26.53 -1.28
C ARG A 36 2.47 26.78 -1.39
N GLU A 37 3.09 26.05 -2.28
CA GLU A 37 4.43 26.32 -2.77
C GLU A 37 4.42 26.38 -4.30
N THR A 38 5.49 26.87 -4.88
CA THR A 38 5.64 26.94 -6.32
C THR A 38 5.77 25.53 -6.91
N GLU A 39 5.36 25.35 -8.15
CA GLU A 39 5.54 24.08 -8.85
C GLU A 39 7.02 23.67 -8.89
N ALA A 40 7.93 24.62 -9.10
CA ALA A 40 9.37 24.36 -9.10
C ALA A 40 9.88 23.84 -7.75
N ALA A 41 9.35 24.37 -6.63
CA ALA A 41 9.70 23.89 -5.29
C ALA A 41 9.24 22.45 -5.07
N TRP A 42 8.02 22.13 -5.45
CA TRP A 42 7.50 20.77 -5.38
C TRP A 42 8.30 19.79 -6.25
N GLN A 43 8.59 20.15 -7.51
CA GLN A 43 9.38 19.32 -8.41
C GLN A 43 10.79 19.09 -7.88
N LEU A 44 11.42 20.10 -7.27
CA LEU A 44 12.74 19.96 -6.65
C LEU A 44 12.68 19.04 -5.43
N ALA A 45 11.68 19.20 -4.58
CA ALA A 45 11.46 18.36 -3.41
C ALA A 45 11.28 16.89 -3.81
N ILE A 46 10.44 16.62 -4.81
CA ILE A 46 10.19 15.26 -5.30
C ILE A 46 11.45 14.63 -5.87
N ARG A 47 12.30 15.36 -6.59
CA ARG A 47 13.61 14.84 -7.04
C ARG A 47 14.50 14.44 -5.87
N LYS A 48 14.62 15.28 -4.83
CA LYS A 48 15.40 14.95 -3.62
C LYS A 48 14.87 13.71 -2.91
N VAL A 49 13.57 13.55 -2.88
CA VAL A 49 12.92 12.36 -2.29
C VAL A 49 13.14 11.12 -3.16
N GLN A 50 13.15 11.26 -4.47
CA GLN A 50 13.52 10.16 -5.37
C GLN A 50 14.98 9.71 -5.16
N GLU A 51 15.91 10.67 -4.98
CA GLU A 51 17.31 10.37 -4.62
C GLU A 51 17.44 9.66 -3.27
N ARG A 52 16.57 9.99 -2.31
CA ARG A 52 16.53 9.34 -1.00
C ARG A 52 16.06 7.88 -1.08
N HIS A 53 15.04 7.58 -1.89
CA HIS A 53 14.35 6.29 -1.94
C HIS A 53 14.60 5.56 -3.26
N PRO A 54 15.57 4.64 -3.34
CA PRO A 54 15.95 3.96 -4.58
C PRO A 54 14.80 3.24 -5.29
N ASN A 55 13.82 2.71 -4.56
CA ASN A 55 12.64 2.05 -5.13
C ASN A 55 11.74 2.98 -5.96
N LEU A 56 11.96 4.30 -5.94
CA LEU A 56 11.26 5.24 -6.83
C LEU A 56 11.88 5.32 -8.23
N SER A 57 13.01 4.66 -8.44
CA SER A 57 13.77 4.64 -9.71
C SER A 57 13.96 3.22 -10.22
N VAL A 58 12.91 2.39 -10.14
CA VAL A 58 12.99 0.98 -10.53
C VAL A 58 11.98 0.63 -11.61
N LYS A 59 12.31 -0.39 -12.39
CA LYS A 59 11.44 -1.14 -13.27
C LYS A 59 11.58 -2.63 -12.99
N ILE A 60 10.72 -3.46 -13.57
CA ILE A 60 10.81 -4.92 -13.44
C ILE A 60 11.23 -5.49 -14.77
N VAL A 61 12.33 -6.24 -14.75
CA VAL A 61 12.85 -6.97 -15.91
C VAL A 61 12.97 -8.46 -15.59
N MET A 62 12.98 -9.29 -16.63
CA MET A 62 13.28 -10.70 -16.45
C MET A 62 14.78 -10.92 -16.57
N ASP A 63 15.38 -11.65 -15.62
CA ASP A 63 16.78 -12.06 -15.72
C ASP A 63 16.97 -13.24 -16.67
N ALA A 64 18.22 -13.68 -16.83
CA ALA A 64 18.57 -14.82 -17.69
C ALA A 64 17.92 -16.17 -17.24
N PHE A 65 17.41 -16.22 -16.02
CA PHE A 65 16.71 -17.38 -15.45
C PHE A 65 15.19 -17.19 -15.42
N HIS A 66 14.66 -16.18 -16.14
CA HIS A 66 13.25 -15.82 -16.19
C HIS A 66 12.65 -15.46 -14.81
N ARG A 67 13.45 -14.88 -13.91
CA ARG A 67 12.97 -14.35 -12.63
C ARG A 67 12.71 -12.86 -12.75
N PRO A 68 11.62 -12.34 -12.17
CA PRO A 68 11.39 -10.89 -12.12
C PRO A 68 12.38 -10.23 -11.17
N VAL A 69 13.04 -9.20 -11.65
CA VAL A 69 14.09 -8.43 -10.95
C VAL A 69 13.71 -6.97 -10.93
N LEU A 70 13.79 -6.34 -9.77
CA LEU A 70 13.82 -4.88 -9.67
C LEU A 70 15.15 -4.38 -10.19
N GLU A 71 15.11 -3.68 -11.31
CA GLU A 71 16.27 -3.03 -11.93
C GLU A 71 16.24 -1.53 -11.63
N HIS A 72 17.26 -1.04 -10.98
CA HIS A 72 17.39 0.39 -10.72
C HIS A 72 17.84 1.13 -11.99
N VAL A 73 17.14 2.23 -12.30
CA VAL A 73 17.41 3.08 -13.47
C VAL A 73 17.77 4.49 -12.97
N PRO A 74 19.07 4.86 -12.94
CA PRO A 74 19.55 6.11 -12.31
C PRO A 74 18.90 7.39 -12.86
N ASP A 75 18.62 7.43 -14.16
CA ASP A 75 18.07 8.62 -14.84
C ASP A 75 16.52 8.60 -14.94
N MET A 76 15.88 7.65 -14.28
CA MET A 76 14.41 7.56 -14.25
C MET A 76 13.83 8.78 -13.55
N ARG A 77 12.85 9.41 -14.20
CA ARG A 77 12.18 10.58 -13.62
C ARG A 77 10.89 10.14 -12.94
N PHE A 78 10.70 10.56 -11.71
CA PHE A 78 9.44 10.40 -11.01
C PHE A 78 8.38 11.34 -11.64
N PRO A 79 7.27 10.83 -12.19
CA PRO A 79 6.28 11.64 -12.88
C PRO A 79 5.49 12.49 -11.89
N VAL A 80 5.35 13.76 -12.19
CA VAL A 80 4.55 14.71 -11.41
C VAL A 80 3.60 15.43 -12.36
N ARG A 81 2.30 15.28 -12.12
CA ARG A 81 1.27 16.02 -12.82
C ARG A 81 0.75 17.14 -11.92
N VAL A 82 0.69 18.36 -12.41
CA VAL A 82 0.23 19.52 -11.65
C VAL A 82 -1.09 20.03 -12.21
N LEU A 83 -2.06 20.25 -11.34
CA LEU A 83 -3.37 20.79 -11.64
C LEU A 83 -3.58 22.07 -10.81
N ASN A 84 -3.86 23.19 -11.47
CA ASN A 84 -4.30 24.41 -10.83
C ASN A 84 -5.83 24.49 -10.96
N VAL A 85 -6.53 24.47 -9.82
CA VAL A 85 -7.99 24.30 -9.80
C VAL A 85 -8.65 25.26 -8.81
N ALA A 86 -9.98 25.41 -8.92
CA ALA A 86 -10.79 26.17 -7.97
C ALA A 86 -10.94 25.43 -6.62
N ASP A 87 -11.42 26.15 -5.59
CA ASP A 87 -11.54 25.58 -4.22
C ASP A 87 -12.54 24.42 -4.14
N ASP A 88 -13.59 24.44 -4.96
CA ASP A 88 -14.65 23.43 -5.01
C ASP A 88 -14.28 22.17 -5.81
N TYR A 89 -13.06 22.11 -6.36
CA TYR A 89 -12.62 20.96 -7.12
C TYR A 89 -12.55 19.70 -6.24
N ARG A 90 -13.18 18.63 -6.72
CA ARG A 90 -13.21 17.34 -6.05
C ARG A 90 -12.01 16.50 -6.46
N TRP A 91 -11.03 16.45 -5.57
CA TRP A 91 -9.77 15.73 -5.81
C TRP A 91 -9.94 14.21 -5.84
N GLU A 92 -11.02 13.65 -5.28
CA GLU A 92 -11.34 12.22 -5.31
C GLU A 92 -11.43 11.69 -6.75
N GLN A 93 -11.85 12.54 -7.69
CA GLN A 93 -11.90 12.17 -9.11
C GLN A 93 -10.50 11.90 -9.68
N GLU A 94 -9.48 12.57 -9.19
CA GLU A 94 -8.10 12.31 -9.60
C GLU A 94 -7.60 10.99 -8.99
N VAL A 95 -7.99 10.66 -7.75
CA VAL A 95 -7.70 9.33 -7.17
C VAL A 95 -8.34 8.22 -8.01
N GLU A 96 -9.60 8.38 -8.44
CA GLU A 96 -10.27 7.42 -9.32
C GLU A 96 -9.51 7.25 -10.65
N LYS A 97 -9.01 8.34 -11.24
CA LYS A 97 -8.20 8.30 -12.48
C LYS A 97 -6.86 7.60 -12.26
N GLU A 98 -6.16 7.92 -11.15
CA GLU A 98 -4.88 7.32 -10.84
C GLU A 98 -5.03 5.80 -10.60
N LEU A 99 -6.07 5.36 -9.89
CA LEU A 99 -6.38 3.94 -9.68
C LEU A 99 -6.77 3.22 -10.98
N ALA A 100 -7.37 3.93 -11.95
CA ALA A 100 -7.71 3.39 -13.27
C ALA A 100 -6.51 3.37 -14.24
N THR A 101 -5.41 4.07 -13.91
CA THR A 101 -4.22 4.20 -14.77
C THR A 101 -3.11 3.28 -14.26
N ARG A 102 -2.84 2.22 -14.99
CA ARG A 102 -1.84 1.22 -14.62
C ARG A 102 -0.41 1.72 -14.77
N PHE A 103 0.49 1.10 -14.00
CA PHE A 103 1.92 1.23 -14.21
C PHE A 103 2.39 0.26 -15.29
N ASN A 104 3.30 0.71 -16.15
CA ASN A 104 4.05 -0.19 -17.02
C ASN A 104 5.29 -0.67 -16.25
N THR A 105 5.24 -1.92 -15.80
CA THR A 105 6.30 -2.49 -14.95
C THR A 105 7.63 -2.66 -15.69
N GLU A 106 7.61 -2.85 -17.01
CA GLU A 106 8.82 -3.06 -17.84
C GLU A 106 9.59 -1.77 -18.08
N THR A 107 8.91 -0.64 -18.10
CA THR A 107 9.54 0.68 -18.33
C THR A 107 9.70 1.48 -17.05
N GLY A 108 8.86 1.26 -16.04
CA GLY A 108 8.79 2.11 -14.86
C GLY A 108 8.43 3.57 -15.15
N PRO A 109 8.52 4.44 -14.17
CA PRO A 109 8.60 4.16 -12.75
C PRO A 109 7.29 3.56 -12.21
N LEU A 110 7.37 2.91 -11.05
CA LEU A 110 6.23 2.23 -10.41
C LEU A 110 5.54 3.09 -9.35
N ALA A 111 5.79 4.38 -9.38
CA ALA A 111 5.10 5.39 -8.56
C ALA A 111 5.04 6.72 -9.32
N ARG A 112 4.02 7.54 -9.00
CA ARG A 112 3.84 8.89 -9.56
C ARG A 112 3.08 9.79 -8.59
N ALA A 113 3.14 11.09 -8.79
CA ALA A 113 2.41 12.06 -7.96
C ALA A 113 1.48 12.95 -8.78
N VAL A 114 0.42 13.42 -8.14
CA VAL A 114 -0.43 14.50 -8.63
C VAL A 114 -0.48 15.60 -7.58
N LEU A 115 -0.12 16.81 -8.00
CA LEU A 115 -0.23 18.02 -7.20
C LEU A 115 -1.48 18.79 -7.63
N ILE A 116 -2.47 18.87 -6.77
CA ILE A 116 -3.71 19.60 -7.00
C ILE A 116 -3.63 20.88 -6.19
N GLN A 117 -3.31 21.99 -6.86
CA GLN A 117 -3.13 23.30 -6.24
C GLN A 117 -4.43 24.11 -6.31
N LYS A 118 -5.03 24.34 -5.16
CA LYS A 118 -6.15 25.25 -4.94
C LYS A 118 -5.62 26.64 -4.52
N PRO A 119 -6.45 27.70 -4.47
CA PRO A 119 -5.98 29.04 -4.09
C PRO A 119 -5.20 29.12 -2.78
N LYS A 120 -5.57 28.34 -1.76
CA LYS A 120 -4.96 28.38 -0.41
C LYS A 120 -4.49 27.01 0.12
N SER A 121 -4.59 25.99 -0.67
CA SER A 121 -4.25 24.62 -0.25
C SER A 121 -3.71 23.79 -1.40
N THR A 122 -3.07 22.70 -1.07
CA THR A 122 -2.56 21.71 -2.02
C THR A 122 -3.03 20.32 -1.59
N VAL A 123 -3.46 19.49 -2.53
CA VAL A 123 -3.61 18.05 -2.27
C VAL A 123 -2.50 17.34 -3.05
N LEU A 124 -1.70 16.59 -2.32
CA LEU A 124 -0.64 15.75 -2.88
C LEU A 124 -1.12 14.30 -2.92
N LEU A 125 -1.32 13.78 -4.12
CA LEU A 125 -1.60 12.36 -4.33
C LEU A 125 -0.29 11.64 -4.66
N VAL A 126 -0.08 10.50 -4.03
CA VAL A 126 0.98 9.54 -4.37
C VAL A 126 0.31 8.24 -4.78
N ALA A 127 0.43 7.89 -6.05
CA ALA A 127 0.02 6.61 -6.59
C ALA A 127 1.23 5.68 -6.68
N ALA A 128 1.09 4.43 -6.32
CA ALA A 128 2.17 3.45 -6.37
C ALA A 128 1.66 2.03 -6.62
N SER A 129 2.49 1.22 -7.27
CA SER A 129 2.29 -0.22 -7.35
C SER A 129 2.63 -0.89 -6.01
N HIS A 130 1.77 -1.80 -5.57
CA HIS A 130 2.04 -2.59 -4.37
C HIS A 130 3.27 -3.50 -4.51
N THR A 131 3.78 -3.73 -5.72
CA THR A 131 5.05 -4.46 -5.90
C THR A 131 6.23 -3.79 -5.21
N ILE A 132 6.22 -2.46 -5.09
CA ILE A 132 7.36 -1.69 -4.54
C ILE A 132 7.04 -0.92 -3.26
N ALA A 133 5.79 -0.88 -2.81
CA ALA A 133 5.40 -0.04 -1.67
C ALA A 133 4.10 -0.51 -0.99
N ASP A 134 3.91 -0.03 0.21
CA ASP A 134 2.64 -0.10 0.96
C ASP A 134 2.13 1.29 1.36
N GLY A 135 0.93 1.34 1.94
CA GLY A 135 0.32 2.61 2.36
C GLY A 135 1.17 3.37 3.38
N THR A 136 1.85 2.69 4.31
CA THR A 136 2.76 3.33 5.29
C THR A 136 3.96 3.96 4.59
N SER A 137 4.56 3.27 3.60
CA SER A 137 5.64 3.83 2.76
C SER A 137 5.22 5.12 2.08
N ALA A 138 4.02 5.15 1.50
CA ALA A 138 3.52 6.34 0.82
C ALA A 138 3.24 7.49 1.80
N THR A 139 2.84 7.23 3.05
CA THR A 139 2.75 8.29 4.06
C THR A 139 4.11 8.87 4.41
N TYR A 140 5.15 8.04 4.52
CA TYR A 140 6.52 8.50 4.71
C TYR A 140 7.03 9.30 3.51
N LEU A 141 6.66 8.89 2.30
CA LEU A 141 7.00 9.64 1.08
C LEU A 141 6.40 11.05 1.11
N ILE A 142 5.12 11.19 1.49
CA ILE A 142 4.47 12.51 1.66
C ILE A 142 5.20 13.35 2.73
N ARG A 143 5.55 12.75 3.88
CA ARG A 143 6.37 13.41 4.91
C ARG A 143 7.68 13.93 4.35
N ASP A 144 8.41 13.08 3.63
CA ASP A 144 9.74 13.43 3.10
C ASP A 144 9.64 14.49 2.00
N ILE A 145 8.58 14.48 1.17
CA ILE A 145 8.31 15.56 0.21
C ILE A 145 8.06 16.88 0.96
N LEU A 146 7.29 16.87 2.05
CA LEU A 146 7.02 18.06 2.87
C LEU A 146 8.29 18.58 3.57
N ASN A 147 9.15 17.69 4.04
CA ASN A 147 10.47 18.04 4.59
C ASN A 147 11.36 18.69 3.51
N ALA A 148 11.44 18.07 2.34
CA ALA A 148 12.28 18.55 1.25
C ALA A 148 11.80 19.92 0.68
N VAL A 149 10.49 20.13 0.56
CA VAL A 149 9.93 21.40 0.05
C VAL A 149 10.22 22.58 0.98
N THR A 150 10.38 22.30 2.28
CA THR A 150 10.78 23.32 3.28
C THR A 150 12.29 23.44 3.45
N GLY A 151 13.06 22.79 2.59
CA GLY A 151 14.52 22.91 2.52
C GLY A 151 15.30 21.96 3.42
N GLU A 152 14.64 20.98 4.07
CA GLU A 152 15.37 19.99 4.85
C GLU A 152 16.23 19.10 3.94
N VAL A 153 17.41 18.78 4.42
CA VAL A 153 18.31 17.82 3.77
C VAL A 153 17.82 16.40 4.10
N LEU A 154 17.67 15.59 3.07
CA LEU A 154 17.26 14.20 3.20
C LEU A 154 18.47 13.31 2.90
N GLU A 155 18.90 12.52 3.87
CA GLU A 155 19.96 11.54 3.68
C GLU A 155 19.44 10.36 2.82
N PRO A 156 20.24 9.89 1.84
CA PRO A 156 19.88 8.72 1.05
C PRO A 156 19.67 7.47 1.92
N MET A 157 18.72 6.65 1.56
CA MET A 157 18.46 5.36 2.21
C MET A 157 18.98 4.21 1.35
N LEU A 158 19.29 3.10 1.99
CA LEU A 158 19.61 1.88 1.27
C LEU A 158 18.37 1.30 0.59
N PRO A 159 18.52 0.58 -0.53
CA PRO A 159 17.43 -0.13 -1.14
C PRO A 159 16.76 -1.07 -0.13
N GLN A 160 15.42 -1.07 -0.10
CA GLN A 160 14.66 -1.97 0.75
C GLN A 160 14.93 -3.43 0.36
N ARG A 161 15.24 -4.26 1.33
CA ARG A 161 15.29 -5.71 1.15
C ARG A 161 13.87 -6.28 1.15
N PRO A 162 13.63 -7.39 0.43
CA PRO A 162 12.36 -8.08 0.53
C PRO A 162 12.19 -8.67 1.94
N ASN A 163 10.95 -8.79 2.40
CA ASN A 163 10.67 -9.39 3.71
C ASN A 163 11.18 -10.83 3.83
N ASP A 164 11.38 -11.53 2.73
CA ASP A 164 11.99 -12.87 2.66
C ASP A 164 13.36 -12.89 3.34
N GLU A 165 14.23 -11.97 2.99
CA GLU A 165 15.58 -11.85 3.58
C GLU A 165 15.50 -11.44 5.05
N GLU A 166 14.59 -10.54 5.42
CA GLU A 166 14.43 -10.03 6.78
C GLU A 166 13.97 -11.14 7.76
N VAL A 167 13.26 -12.16 7.25
CA VAL A 167 12.88 -13.34 8.05
C VAL A 167 13.80 -14.55 7.85
N GLY A 168 14.92 -14.37 7.14
CA GLY A 168 15.99 -15.36 6.99
C GLY A 168 15.73 -16.42 5.93
N PHE A 169 14.86 -16.16 4.95
CA PHE A 169 14.78 -16.99 3.75
C PHE A 169 15.89 -16.65 2.76
N PRO A 170 16.41 -17.64 2.02
CA PRO A 170 17.38 -17.37 0.96
C PRO A 170 16.74 -16.59 -0.19
N GLU A 171 17.58 -15.90 -0.95
CA GLU A 171 17.19 -15.32 -2.23
C GLU A 171 16.53 -16.38 -3.13
N ASP A 172 15.66 -15.96 -4.06
CA ASP A 172 15.02 -16.87 -5.01
C ASP A 172 16.07 -17.64 -5.82
N ILE A 173 16.05 -18.95 -5.71
CA ILE A 173 16.93 -19.84 -6.48
C ILE A 173 16.20 -20.18 -7.78
N ALA A 174 16.84 -19.95 -8.92
CA ALA A 174 16.29 -20.32 -10.21
C ALA A 174 15.96 -21.81 -10.26
N ILE A 175 14.70 -22.14 -10.51
CA ILE A 175 14.28 -23.53 -10.78
C ILE A 175 14.59 -23.79 -12.25
N ALA A 176 15.52 -24.72 -12.51
CA ALA A 176 15.84 -25.14 -13.87
C ALA A 176 14.58 -25.68 -14.58
N GLY A 177 14.22 -25.08 -15.73
CA GLY A 177 13.09 -25.53 -16.55
C GLY A 177 11.80 -24.70 -16.40
N THR A 178 11.81 -23.56 -15.71
CA THR A 178 10.66 -22.66 -15.74
C THR A 178 10.42 -22.11 -17.13
N ASN A 179 9.26 -22.41 -17.68
CA ASN A 179 8.82 -21.92 -18.97
C ASN A 179 8.79 -20.39 -19.01
N GLN A 180 9.07 -19.82 -20.19
CA GLN A 180 9.07 -18.40 -20.43
C GLN A 180 7.80 -17.74 -19.87
N VAL A 181 7.98 -16.79 -18.96
CA VAL A 181 6.95 -15.83 -18.61
C VAL A 181 6.80 -14.92 -19.82
N THR A 182 5.96 -15.30 -20.76
CA THR A 182 5.45 -14.31 -21.71
C THR A 182 4.55 -13.40 -20.90
N SER A 183 4.78 -12.08 -20.99
CA SER A 183 3.85 -11.12 -20.43
C SER A 183 2.42 -11.55 -20.78
N PRO A 184 1.55 -11.81 -19.80
CA PRO A 184 0.21 -12.29 -20.13
C PRO A 184 -0.47 -11.25 -21.01
N ALA A 185 -1.02 -11.69 -22.12
CA ALA A 185 -1.78 -10.83 -23.01
C ALA A 185 -2.90 -10.16 -22.21
N ASN A 186 -2.92 -8.85 -22.28
CA ASN A 186 -3.78 -7.88 -21.59
C ASN A 186 -5.29 -8.19 -21.67
N HIS A 187 -5.79 -9.13 -20.89
CA HIS A 187 -7.22 -9.31 -20.69
C HIS A 187 -7.64 -8.65 -19.36
N PHE A 188 -7.64 -7.33 -19.33
CA PHE A 188 -7.98 -6.58 -18.14
C PHE A 188 -9.48 -6.24 -18.12
N LYS A 189 -10.13 -6.56 -16.99
CA LYS A 189 -11.37 -5.89 -16.64
C LYS A 189 -11.05 -4.42 -16.35
N THR A 190 -11.61 -3.51 -17.12
CA THR A 190 -11.58 -2.09 -16.79
C THR A 190 -12.48 -1.89 -15.57
N VAL A 191 -11.88 -1.85 -14.40
CA VAL A 191 -12.60 -1.49 -13.18
C VAL A 191 -12.59 0.03 -13.10
N SER A 192 -13.77 0.64 -12.91
CA SER A 192 -13.90 2.06 -12.60
C SER A 192 -14.07 2.20 -11.08
N PRO A 193 -13.01 2.41 -10.33
CA PRO A 193 -13.11 2.56 -8.88
C PRO A 193 -13.91 3.82 -8.55
N LYS A 194 -14.64 3.79 -7.42
CA LYS A 194 -15.31 4.95 -6.85
C LYS A 194 -14.70 5.25 -5.51
N VAL A 195 -14.39 6.52 -5.29
CA VAL A 195 -13.74 7.01 -4.07
C VAL A 195 -14.69 7.92 -3.33
N PHE A 196 -14.93 7.58 -2.07
CA PHE A 196 -15.70 8.38 -1.13
C PHE A 196 -14.83 8.70 0.07
N THR A 197 -14.81 9.96 0.46
CA THR A 197 -14.07 10.42 1.62
C THR A 197 -15.03 10.85 2.72
N HIS A 198 -14.67 10.53 3.95
CA HIS A 198 -15.35 11.01 5.13
C HIS A 198 -14.33 11.44 6.17
N ARG A 199 -14.53 12.63 6.73
CA ARG A 199 -13.63 13.16 7.77
C ARG A 199 -14.38 13.22 9.09
N PHE A 200 -13.82 12.58 10.10
CA PHE A 200 -14.20 12.84 11.48
C PHE A 200 -13.44 14.05 12.00
N ASP A 201 -14.12 14.89 12.74
CA ASP A 201 -13.45 15.96 13.48
C ASP A 201 -12.61 15.40 14.63
N TRP A 202 -11.83 16.28 15.24
CA TRP A 202 -10.95 15.91 16.35
C TRP A 202 -11.73 15.31 17.53
N GLU A 203 -12.86 15.91 17.90
CA GLU A 203 -13.69 15.50 19.03
C GLU A 203 -14.24 14.10 18.81
N THR A 204 -14.87 13.86 17.68
CA THR A 204 -15.36 12.52 17.27
C THR A 204 -14.23 11.50 17.26
N THR A 205 -13.06 11.87 16.73
CA THR A 205 -11.88 10.97 16.69
C THR A 205 -11.44 10.60 18.11
N GLN A 206 -11.37 11.56 19.05
CA GLN A 206 -11.00 11.27 20.43
C GLN A 206 -12.05 10.37 21.12
N VAL A 207 -13.35 10.63 20.91
CA VAL A 207 -14.43 9.77 21.43
C VAL A 207 -14.28 8.33 20.94
N VAL A 208 -14.00 8.12 19.64
CA VAL A 208 -13.79 6.76 19.09
C VAL A 208 -12.58 6.10 19.75
N ILE A 209 -11.45 6.82 19.93
CA ILE A 209 -10.25 6.28 20.57
C ILE A 209 -10.52 5.89 22.04
N GLU A 210 -11.19 6.76 22.80
CA GLU A 210 -11.49 6.51 24.21
C GLU A 210 -12.50 5.36 24.37
N LYS A 211 -13.57 5.35 23.61
CA LYS A 211 -14.57 4.29 23.62
C LYS A 211 -13.99 2.94 23.24
N SER A 212 -13.14 2.89 22.21
CA SER A 212 -12.48 1.64 21.83
C SER A 212 -11.64 1.04 22.97
N ARG A 213 -10.97 1.89 23.78
CA ARG A 213 -10.21 1.46 24.95
C ARG A 213 -11.12 0.96 26.08
N LEU A 214 -12.19 1.71 26.40
CA LEU A 214 -13.17 1.33 27.42
C LEU A 214 -13.84 0.00 27.09
N GLU A 215 -14.12 -0.25 25.82
CA GLU A 215 -14.73 -1.48 25.32
C GLU A 215 -13.72 -2.61 25.05
N SER A 216 -12.47 -2.45 25.53
CA SER A 216 -11.41 -3.46 25.39
C SER A 216 -11.09 -3.88 23.95
N THR A 217 -11.31 -2.98 23.00
CA THR A 217 -11.02 -3.16 21.57
C THR A 217 -10.03 -2.11 21.04
N THR A 218 -9.90 -2.00 19.74
CA THR A 218 -9.03 -1.02 19.04
C THR A 218 -9.86 -0.18 18.07
N VAL A 219 -9.33 0.99 17.65
CA VAL A 219 -9.97 1.78 16.57
C VAL A 219 -10.14 0.93 15.31
N HIS A 220 -9.17 0.08 14.97
CA HIS A 220 -9.29 -0.84 13.84
C HIS A 220 -10.47 -1.82 14.01
N GLY A 221 -10.62 -2.43 15.19
CA GLY A 221 -11.77 -3.29 15.50
C GLY A 221 -13.12 -2.55 15.39
N VAL A 222 -13.17 -1.29 15.84
CA VAL A 222 -14.36 -0.43 15.69
C VAL A 222 -14.68 -0.20 14.20
N LEU A 223 -13.67 0.09 13.37
CA LEU A 223 -13.86 0.26 11.93
C LEU A 223 -14.33 -1.03 11.26
N CYS A 224 -13.75 -2.18 11.62
CA CYS A 224 -14.19 -3.48 11.12
C CYS A 224 -15.67 -3.76 11.44
N ALA A 225 -16.08 -3.55 12.69
CA ALA A 225 -17.48 -3.72 13.09
C ALA A 225 -18.43 -2.76 12.35
N ALA A 226 -18.04 -1.49 12.21
CA ALA A 226 -18.84 -0.49 11.50
C ALA A 226 -19.01 -0.84 10.03
N VAL A 227 -17.93 -1.21 9.35
CA VAL A 227 -17.95 -1.60 7.92
C VAL A 227 -18.77 -2.86 7.73
N LEU A 228 -18.60 -3.88 8.58
CA LEU A 228 -19.40 -5.12 8.52
C LEU A 228 -20.91 -4.84 8.62
N ILE A 229 -21.33 -4.09 9.65
CA ILE A 229 -22.74 -3.76 9.87
C ILE A 229 -23.29 -2.93 8.70
N ALA A 230 -22.53 -1.93 8.23
CA ALA A 230 -22.93 -1.11 7.09
C ALA A 230 -23.08 -1.96 5.82
N SER A 231 -22.13 -2.84 5.55
CA SER A 231 -22.12 -3.71 4.37
C SER A 231 -23.30 -4.67 4.37
N ARG A 232 -23.61 -5.29 5.52
CA ARG A 232 -24.79 -6.17 5.68
C ARG A 232 -26.11 -5.42 5.49
N LYS A 233 -26.19 -4.15 5.92
CA LYS A 233 -27.38 -3.31 5.69
C LYS A 233 -27.54 -2.88 4.23
N MET A 234 -26.43 -2.66 3.52
CA MET A 234 -26.45 -2.18 2.14
C MET A 234 -26.63 -3.30 1.10
N ARG A 235 -26.26 -4.53 1.46
CA ARG A 235 -26.29 -5.71 0.59
C ARG A 235 -27.14 -6.80 1.23
N ALA A 236 -28.36 -6.97 0.74
CA ALA A 236 -29.27 -7.97 1.28
C ALA A 236 -28.69 -9.40 1.23
N GLU A 237 -27.91 -9.71 0.19
CA GLU A 237 -27.22 -10.98 0.02
C GLU A 237 -26.09 -11.24 1.04
N TRP A 238 -25.73 -10.23 1.82
CA TRP A 238 -24.70 -10.32 2.87
C TRP A 238 -25.28 -10.35 4.29
N ALA A 239 -26.60 -10.21 4.43
CA ALA A 239 -27.26 -10.16 5.73
C ALA A 239 -26.94 -11.40 6.58
N ASP A 240 -27.07 -12.58 5.95
CA ASP A 240 -26.88 -13.88 6.58
C ASP A 240 -25.72 -14.66 5.91
N LYS A 241 -24.70 -13.95 5.44
CA LYS A 241 -23.52 -14.56 4.82
C LYS A 241 -22.33 -14.53 5.77
N LYS A 242 -21.55 -15.61 5.80
CA LYS A 242 -20.19 -15.57 6.36
C LYS A 242 -19.36 -14.58 5.57
N ILE A 243 -18.77 -13.58 6.26
CA ILE A 243 -17.96 -12.54 5.65
C ILE A 243 -16.50 -12.75 6.03
N GLU A 244 -15.63 -12.81 5.03
CA GLU A 244 -14.19 -12.73 5.21
C GLU A 244 -13.74 -11.28 5.10
N MET A 245 -13.16 -10.76 6.18
CA MET A 245 -12.60 -9.41 6.23
C MET A 245 -11.09 -9.47 6.36
N ILE A 246 -10.37 -8.95 5.37
CA ILE A 246 -8.91 -8.90 5.38
C ILE A 246 -8.41 -7.61 6.03
N SER A 247 -7.41 -7.75 6.89
CA SER A 247 -6.68 -6.62 7.50
C SER A 247 -5.21 -6.66 7.12
N PRO A 248 -4.70 -5.64 6.39
CA PRO A 248 -3.26 -5.47 6.19
C PRO A 248 -2.56 -5.09 7.49
N ILE A 249 -1.40 -5.67 7.74
CA ILE A 249 -0.62 -5.51 8.96
C ILE A 249 0.81 -5.10 8.61
N CYS A 250 1.23 -3.94 9.10
CA CYS A 250 2.59 -3.43 8.86
C CYS A 250 3.63 -4.28 9.59
N THR A 251 4.62 -4.81 8.85
CA THR A 251 5.68 -5.68 9.38
C THR A 251 6.84 -4.92 10.00
N ARG A 252 6.94 -3.60 9.76
CA ARG A 252 8.10 -2.78 10.23
C ARG A 252 8.38 -2.92 11.71
N ARG A 253 7.33 -2.97 12.53
CA ARG A 253 7.49 -3.14 13.97
C ARG A 253 8.04 -4.51 14.36
N ALA A 254 7.51 -5.57 13.74
CA ALA A 254 7.93 -6.96 14.01
C ALA A 254 9.38 -7.17 13.56
N LEU A 255 9.75 -6.65 12.39
CA LEU A 255 11.07 -6.82 11.78
C LEU A 255 12.06 -5.71 12.16
N LYS A 256 11.64 -4.70 12.94
CA LYS A 256 12.46 -3.53 13.34
C LYS A 256 13.04 -2.77 12.15
N LEU A 257 12.23 -2.59 11.10
CA LEU A 257 12.64 -1.88 9.90
C LEU A 257 12.51 -0.37 10.06
N ASP A 258 13.32 0.35 9.31
CA ASP A 258 13.29 1.80 9.16
C ASP A 258 12.12 2.29 8.29
N ASP A 259 12.08 3.62 8.06
CA ASP A 259 11.06 4.30 7.24
C ASP A 259 11.31 4.16 5.73
N ASN A 260 11.96 3.07 5.28
CA ASN A 260 12.24 2.80 3.88
C ASN A 260 10.96 2.67 3.05
N TYR A 261 11.04 3.14 1.81
CA TYR A 261 9.98 2.98 0.82
C TYR A 261 10.01 1.57 0.26
N GLY A 262 9.07 0.73 0.68
CA GLY A 262 9.03 -0.69 0.33
C GLY A 262 7.71 -1.36 0.72
N LEU A 263 7.51 -2.58 0.27
CA LEU A 263 6.37 -3.41 0.64
C LEU A 263 6.64 -4.14 1.96
N ASN A 264 6.09 -3.64 3.06
CA ASN A 264 6.31 -4.15 4.40
C ASN A 264 4.99 -4.42 5.12
N ILE A 265 4.16 -5.27 4.51
CA ILE A 265 2.89 -5.71 5.07
C ILE A 265 2.75 -7.23 4.97
N THR A 266 1.92 -7.79 5.83
CA THR A 266 1.20 -9.05 5.67
C THR A 266 -0.29 -8.75 5.64
N THR A 267 -1.12 -9.76 5.39
CA THR A 267 -2.56 -9.66 5.56
C THR A 267 -3.06 -10.78 6.46
N HIS A 268 -4.15 -10.54 7.17
CA HIS A 268 -4.77 -11.59 8.00
C HIS A 268 -6.29 -11.53 7.88
N PRO A 269 -6.96 -12.67 7.62
CA PRO A 269 -8.41 -12.74 7.57
C PRO A 269 -9.03 -12.80 8.97
N VAL A 270 -10.15 -12.13 9.14
CA VAL A 270 -11.07 -12.31 10.27
C VAL A 270 -12.41 -12.73 9.71
N TYR A 271 -12.97 -13.79 10.25
CA TYR A 271 -14.24 -14.35 9.80
C TYR A 271 -15.39 -13.94 10.70
N PHE A 272 -16.47 -13.49 10.09
CA PHE A 272 -17.72 -13.15 10.77
C PHE A 272 -18.81 -14.10 10.28
N GLU A 273 -19.23 -14.99 11.18
CA GLU A 273 -20.19 -16.06 10.85
C GLU A 273 -21.61 -15.51 10.59
N GLU A 274 -22.44 -16.31 9.94
CA GLU A 274 -23.78 -15.94 9.48
C GLU A 274 -24.73 -15.61 10.65
N GLU A 275 -24.74 -16.45 11.67
CA GLU A 275 -25.73 -16.41 12.78
C GLU A 275 -25.26 -15.61 13.99
N GLN A 276 -24.18 -14.83 13.87
CA GLN A 276 -23.66 -14.07 15.01
C GLN A 276 -24.48 -12.81 15.27
N HIS A 277 -25.50 -12.90 16.10
CA HIS A 277 -26.23 -11.75 16.66
C HIS A 277 -25.42 -11.03 17.74
N LEU A 278 -24.19 -10.69 17.41
CA LEU A 278 -23.27 -9.99 18.31
C LEU A 278 -23.58 -8.49 18.32
N SER A 279 -23.38 -7.88 19.48
CA SER A 279 -23.42 -6.42 19.58
C SER A 279 -22.28 -5.78 18.77
N PHE A 280 -22.39 -4.49 18.48
CA PHE A 280 -21.34 -3.72 17.83
C PHE A 280 -19.97 -3.90 18.51
N TRP A 281 -19.97 -3.85 19.84
CA TRP A 281 -18.72 -3.97 20.60
C TRP A 281 -18.17 -5.39 20.65
N ASP A 282 -19.04 -6.42 20.61
CA ASP A 282 -18.59 -7.80 20.50
C ASP A 282 -17.93 -8.07 19.14
N LEU A 283 -18.51 -7.55 18.05
CA LEU A 283 -17.90 -7.62 16.72
C LEU A 283 -16.54 -6.90 16.69
N ALA A 284 -16.43 -5.74 17.33
CA ALA A 284 -15.17 -5.01 17.41
C ALA A 284 -14.11 -5.75 18.25
N ARG A 285 -14.51 -6.43 19.33
CA ARG A 285 -13.61 -7.31 20.12
C ARG A 285 -13.20 -8.54 19.34
N LEU A 286 -14.14 -9.16 18.60
CA LEU A 286 -13.83 -10.30 17.73
C LEU A 286 -12.82 -9.92 16.66
N ALA A 287 -12.99 -8.78 16.00
CA ALA A 287 -12.01 -8.28 15.02
C ALA A 287 -10.63 -8.08 15.64
N LYS A 288 -10.55 -7.51 16.87
CA LYS A 288 -9.28 -7.37 17.59
C LYS A 288 -8.66 -8.72 17.93
N ALA A 289 -9.44 -9.64 18.49
CA ALA A 289 -8.97 -10.96 18.90
C ALA A 289 -8.45 -11.78 17.71
N GLY A 290 -9.15 -11.71 16.56
CA GLY A 290 -8.74 -12.36 15.32
C GLY A 290 -7.38 -11.88 14.77
N LEU A 291 -6.89 -10.72 15.21
CA LEU A 291 -5.60 -10.17 14.80
C LEU A 291 -4.50 -10.34 15.86
N GLU A 292 -4.77 -11.00 16.98
CA GLU A 292 -3.74 -11.25 18.00
C GLU A 292 -2.64 -12.17 17.47
N GLY A 293 -1.39 -11.86 17.82
CA GLY A 293 -0.22 -12.63 17.36
C GLY A 293 0.27 -12.31 15.94
N THR A 294 -0.48 -11.53 15.14
CA THR A 294 -0.12 -11.24 13.75
C THR A 294 1.05 -10.26 13.59
N ASN A 295 1.42 -9.52 14.64
CA ASN A 295 2.54 -8.58 14.63
C ASN A 295 3.81 -9.20 15.27
N THR A 296 4.19 -10.37 14.79
CA THR A 296 5.38 -11.12 15.23
C THR A 296 6.24 -11.54 14.06
N VAL A 297 7.54 -11.74 14.29
CA VAL A 297 8.48 -12.26 13.27
C VAL A 297 8.02 -13.63 12.77
N GLU A 298 7.52 -14.47 13.65
CA GLU A 298 7.02 -15.81 13.30
C GLU A 298 5.83 -15.73 12.33
N HIS A 299 4.85 -14.86 12.62
CA HIS A 299 3.73 -14.65 11.72
C HIS A 299 4.20 -14.17 10.33
N VAL A 300 5.10 -13.19 10.27
CA VAL A 300 5.66 -12.69 9.02
C VAL A 300 6.38 -13.81 8.28
N LYS A 301 7.20 -14.62 8.97
CA LYS A 301 7.91 -15.74 8.37
C LYS A 301 6.96 -16.79 7.78
N ASN A 302 5.93 -17.17 8.52
CA ASN A 302 4.93 -18.14 8.05
C ASN A 302 4.15 -17.60 6.85
N TYR A 303 3.77 -16.32 6.89
CA TYR A 303 3.09 -15.65 5.79
C TYR A 303 3.94 -15.60 4.52
N ILE A 304 5.19 -15.18 4.62
CA ILE A 304 6.13 -15.17 3.49
C ILE A 304 6.40 -16.58 3.00
N GLY A 305 6.57 -17.56 3.90
CA GLY A 305 6.74 -18.97 3.55
C GLY A 305 5.60 -19.49 2.66
N PHE A 306 4.36 -19.20 3.04
CA PHE A 306 3.18 -19.56 2.23
C PHE A 306 3.24 -18.98 0.80
N PHE A 307 3.58 -17.70 0.65
CA PHE A 307 3.69 -17.10 -0.67
C PHE A 307 4.91 -17.58 -1.45
N ARG A 308 6.01 -17.95 -0.77
CA ARG A 308 7.16 -18.59 -1.40
C ARG A 308 6.78 -19.94 -2.01
N ASP A 309 6.02 -20.74 -1.26
CA ASP A 309 5.55 -22.05 -1.76
C ASP A 309 4.70 -21.90 -3.03
N ILE A 310 3.88 -20.87 -3.11
CA ILE A 310 3.06 -20.60 -4.31
C ILE A 310 3.93 -20.07 -5.45
N THR A 311 4.77 -19.05 -5.18
CA THR A 311 5.38 -18.24 -6.24
C THR A 311 6.76 -18.71 -6.69
N PHE A 312 7.48 -19.50 -5.86
CA PHE A 312 8.83 -19.95 -6.17
C PHE A 312 8.90 -21.45 -6.52
N ASN A 313 7.92 -22.26 -6.09
CA ASN A 313 7.94 -23.69 -6.30
C ASN A 313 7.12 -24.14 -7.52
N SER A 314 6.46 -23.24 -8.24
CA SER A 314 5.72 -23.55 -9.47
C SER A 314 6.39 -22.92 -10.68
N ALA A 315 6.43 -23.67 -11.78
CA ALA A 315 6.84 -23.17 -13.10
C ALA A 315 5.64 -22.63 -13.91
N ASP A 316 4.42 -22.93 -13.49
CA ASP A 316 3.18 -22.56 -14.19
C ASP A 316 2.59 -21.29 -13.60
N ILE A 317 2.78 -20.18 -14.32
CA ILE A 317 2.29 -18.85 -13.92
C ILE A 317 0.77 -18.80 -13.88
N GLN A 318 0.07 -19.47 -14.79
CA GLN A 318 -1.39 -19.47 -14.79
C GLN A 318 -1.92 -20.18 -13.54
N GLN A 319 -1.31 -21.27 -13.16
CA GLN A 319 -1.64 -21.96 -11.91
C GLN A 319 -1.35 -21.08 -10.69
N MET A 320 -0.18 -20.41 -10.63
CA MET A 320 0.12 -19.46 -9.56
C MET A 320 -0.95 -18.37 -9.45
N ILE A 321 -1.30 -17.77 -10.57
CA ILE A 321 -2.32 -16.71 -10.64
C ILE A 321 -3.67 -17.21 -10.11
N GLU A 322 -4.13 -18.39 -10.50
CA GLU A 322 -5.42 -18.93 -10.03
C GLU A 322 -5.41 -19.21 -8.52
N VAL A 323 -4.32 -19.74 -7.98
CA VAL A 323 -4.16 -19.93 -6.52
C VAL A 323 -4.15 -18.58 -5.80
N LEU A 324 -3.42 -17.59 -6.32
CA LEU A 324 -3.35 -16.24 -5.74
C LEU A 324 -4.70 -15.53 -5.79
N LYS A 325 -5.48 -15.68 -6.87
CA LYS A 325 -6.86 -15.15 -6.94
C LYS A 325 -7.73 -15.70 -5.81
N GLN A 326 -7.62 -16.99 -5.52
CA GLN A 326 -8.36 -17.61 -4.43
C GLN A 326 -7.89 -17.08 -3.07
N ALA A 327 -6.58 -16.94 -2.87
CA ALA A 327 -6.00 -16.42 -1.63
C ALA A 327 -6.35 -14.94 -1.36
N PHE A 328 -6.68 -14.18 -2.41
CA PHE A 328 -7.08 -12.76 -2.32
C PHE A 328 -8.58 -12.53 -2.59
N ASN A 329 -9.39 -13.59 -2.59
CA ASN A 329 -10.83 -13.49 -2.77
C ASN A 329 -11.51 -13.26 -1.43
N HIS A 330 -11.74 -12.01 -1.06
CA HIS A 330 -12.39 -11.58 0.17
C HIS A 330 -13.48 -10.54 -0.13
N GLU A 331 -14.47 -10.45 0.75
CA GLU A 331 -15.58 -9.50 0.57
C GLU A 331 -15.19 -8.09 0.97
N ILE A 332 -14.40 -7.95 2.04
CA ILE A 332 -14.08 -6.66 2.66
C ILE A 332 -12.59 -6.61 3.00
N MET A 333 -11.97 -5.48 2.70
CA MET A 333 -10.65 -5.14 3.24
C MET A 333 -10.77 -3.88 4.08
N VAL A 334 -10.26 -3.94 5.30
CA VAL A 334 -10.14 -2.76 6.17
C VAL A 334 -8.67 -2.52 6.45
N THR A 335 -8.13 -1.42 5.94
CA THR A 335 -6.78 -0.98 6.25
C THR A 335 -6.81 0.21 7.20
N ASN A 336 -5.88 0.26 8.15
CA ASN A 336 -5.73 1.36 9.08
C ASN A 336 -4.25 1.71 9.23
N LEU A 337 -3.84 2.81 8.65
CA LEU A 337 -2.46 3.30 8.72
C LEU A 337 -2.08 3.82 10.11
N GLY A 338 -3.06 3.90 11.02
CA GLY A 338 -2.84 4.37 12.37
C GLY A 338 -2.57 5.87 12.45
N ARG A 339 -2.00 6.29 13.58
CA ARG A 339 -1.63 7.69 13.78
C ARG A 339 -0.29 7.97 13.12
N ALA A 340 -0.25 8.93 12.21
CA ALA A 340 1.00 9.46 11.67
C ALA A 340 1.89 10.01 12.82
N LYS A 341 3.13 9.53 12.90
CA LYS A 341 4.10 9.88 13.96
C LYS A 341 5.10 10.95 13.48
N PHE A 342 4.66 11.86 12.64
CA PHE A 342 5.48 12.96 12.16
C PHE A 342 4.74 14.30 12.33
N ARG A 343 5.50 15.38 12.23
CA ARG A 343 4.95 16.74 12.43
C ARG A 343 3.88 17.08 11.39
N THR A 344 3.01 17.98 11.73
CA THR A 344 1.99 18.50 10.82
C THR A 344 2.35 19.86 10.22
N ASN A 345 3.28 20.61 10.84
CA ASN A 345 3.71 21.93 10.38
C ASN A 345 5.05 21.86 9.65
N TYR A 346 5.11 22.41 8.45
CA TYR A 346 6.24 22.42 7.54
C TYR A 346 6.41 23.84 6.95
N GLY A 347 7.08 24.74 7.69
CA GLY A 347 7.18 26.13 7.27
C GLY A 347 5.80 26.78 7.06
N ASN A 348 5.52 27.19 5.83
CA ASN A 348 4.23 27.77 5.43
C ASN A 348 3.15 26.72 5.11
N LEU A 349 3.51 25.44 5.17
CA LEU A 349 2.60 24.35 4.88
C LEU A 349 2.16 23.64 6.15
N LYS A 350 0.89 23.18 6.17
CA LYS A 350 0.36 22.39 7.28
C LYS A 350 -0.39 21.20 6.77
N LEU A 351 0.11 20.00 7.08
CA LEU A 351 -0.57 18.74 6.77
C LEU A 351 -1.83 18.63 7.64
N LYS A 352 -2.98 18.53 7.00
CA LYS A 352 -4.32 18.47 7.64
C LYS A 352 -4.81 17.04 7.78
N SER A 353 -4.53 16.20 6.79
CA SER A 353 -4.95 14.79 6.75
C SER A 353 -4.10 13.99 5.78
N LEU A 354 -4.10 12.69 5.98
CA LEU A 354 -3.61 11.66 5.07
C LEU A 354 -4.75 10.71 4.76
#